data_6365356376d1ce5f9bfc2cbf968916be
#
_entry.id   6365356376d1ce5f9bfc2cbf968916be
#
_cell.length_a   1.000
_cell.length_b   1.000
_cell.length_c   1.000
_cell.angle_alpha   90.00
_cell.angle_beta   90.00
_cell.angle_gamma   90.00
#
_symmetry.space_group_name_H-M   'P 1'
#
loop_
_entity.id
_entity.type
_entity.pdbx_description
1 polymer ?
#
loop_
_entity_poly.entity_id
_entity_poly.type
_entity_poly.pdbx_seq_one_letter_code
_entity_poly.pdbx_strand_id
1 'polypeptide(L)'
;MSKDKKIQKVIEPMIWQQDIQTFSVIGDPGCEGLGTYNMKIYAGALEKSAKSDFTLIVGDMVPDGSKKYYNEIQEITELIAHNPVYVLRGNHDTGDYEKHFGRHNYAIIAKEFAVIAIDNAMRTFEEEGLELIKQVLAMEEVKNVVLSFHIPVPNHFIENCVSEEEFARLKEAYMPFKEKVKYLLCGHVHSCFVDEVDGIPLICTGGGGAMIEDVSEEIKASDVNHHIVYFYMEEGTLKYQFEDINETCYQREQEDSILKEKLEEAVKGEMMAHLRYLTFADRARKRGMNKIANLFEALADS
;
A
#
# COMPACT_ATOMS: atom_id res chain seq x y z
N MET A 1 13.10 22.14 6.91
CA MET A 1 12.98 21.42 5.65
C MET A 1 11.81 20.44 5.84
N SER A 2 10.71 20.62 5.13
CA SER A 2 9.64 19.61 5.09
C SER A 2 10.27 18.36 4.49
N LYS A 3 10.26 17.25 5.20
CA LYS A 3 10.57 15.94 4.58
C LYS A 3 9.48 15.73 3.52
N ASP A 4 9.89 15.49 2.27
CA ASP A 4 8.92 15.13 1.23
C ASP A 4 8.16 13.91 1.70
N LYS A 5 6.85 14.03 1.77
CA LYS A 5 5.97 12.93 2.20
C LYS A 5 6.11 11.77 1.23
N LYS A 6 6.14 10.55 1.75
CA LYS A 6 6.18 9.33 0.94
C LYS A 6 4.83 9.04 0.31
N ILE A 7 3.76 9.08 1.09
CA ILE A 7 2.41 9.04 0.53
C ILE A 7 2.12 10.33 -0.21
N GLN A 8 1.80 10.19 -1.49
CA GLN A 8 1.51 11.29 -2.38
C GLN A 8 0.03 11.64 -2.34
N LYS A 9 -0.27 12.89 -2.00
CA LYS A 9 -1.61 13.43 -2.16
C LYS A 9 -1.75 13.98 -3.59
N VAL A 10 -2.47 13.24 -4.43
CA VAL A 10 -2.65 13.59 -5.83
C VAL A 10 -3.61 14.77 -5.97
N ILE A 11 -3.15 15.85 -6.56
CA ILE A 11 -3.93 17.08 -6.81
C ILE A 11 -4.27 17.20 -8.29
N GLU A 12 -3.28 16.97 -9.16
CA GLU A 12 -3.44 17.09 -10.61
C GLU A 12 -3.82 15.73 -11.23
N PRO A 13 -4.62 15.71 -12.29
CA PRO A 13 -5.03 14.46 -12.94
C PRO A 13 -3.87 13.77 -13.69
N MET A 14 -2.82 14.50 -14.03
CA MET A 14 -1.65 13.97 -14.73
C MET A 14 -0.37 14.36 -14.01
N ILE A 15 0.42 13.36 -13.62
CA ILE A 15 1.68 13.50 -12.90
C ILE A 15 2.81 13.11 -13.85
N TRP A 16 3.66 14.07 -14.23
CA TRP A 16 4.77 13.85 -15.14
C TRP A 16 6.04 13.46 -14.37
N GLN A 17 6.57 12.27 -14.68
CA GLN A 17 7.74 11.66 -14.04
C GLN A 17 8.70 11.16 -15.12
N GLN A 18 9.53 12.04 -15.69
CA GLN A 18 10.31 11.75 -16.91
C GLN A 18 11.37 10.66 -16.74
N ASP A 19 11.96 10.54 -15.52
CA ASP A 19 13.15 9.72 -15.30
C ASP A 19 12.85 8.35 -14.69
N ILE A 20 11.57 7.99 -14.48
CA ILE A 20 11.19 6.70 -13.89
C ILE A 20 11.14 5.59 -14.95
N GLN A 21 11.59 4.39 -14.58
CA GLN A 21 11.61 3.18 -15.41
C GLN A 21 10.96 1.97 -14.74
N THR A 22 10.70 2.06 -13.45
CA THR A 22 10.21 0.95 -12.64
C THR A 22 9.10 1.40 -11.70
N PHE A 23 8.20 0.49 -11.35
CA PHE A 23 7.28 0.68 -10.25
C PHE A 23 6.86 -0.65 -9.64
N SER A 24 6.49 -0.61 -8.36
CA SER A 24 5.89 -1.76 -7.68
C SER A 24 4.41 -1.52 -7.44
N VAL A 25 3.67 -2.62 -7.36
CA VAL A 25 2.24 -2.62 -7.03
C VAL A 25 2.00 -3.44 -5.79
N ILE A 26 1.24 -2.89 -4.85
CA ILE A 26 0.78 -3.55 -3.64
C ILE A 26 -0.75 -3.59 -3.72
N GLY A 27 -1.35 -4.76 -3.68
CA GLY A 27 -2.80 -4.93 -3.66
C GLY A 27 -3.31 -5.21 -2.25
N ASP A 28 -4.41 -4.59 -1.88
CA ASP A 28 -5.23 -4.94 -0.72
C ASP A 28 -4.43 -5.08 0.60
N PRO A 29 -3.77 -4.02 1.08
CA PRO A 29 -3.10 -4.04 2.37
C PRO A 29 -4.05 -4.38 3.54
N GLY A 30 -5.29 -3.92 3.51
CA GLY A 30 -6.33 -4.21 4.50
C GLY A 30 -5.89 -3.92 5.94
N CYS A 31 -5.15 -2.83 6.17
CA CYS A 31 -4.48 -2.57 7.44
C CYS A 31 -5.46 -2.24 8.56
N GLU A 32 -5.60 -3.15 9.52
CA GLU A 32 -6.52 -3.06 10.66
C GLU A 32 -5.94 -2.36 11.90
N GLY A 33 -4.69 -1.92 11.83
CA GLY A 33 -4.01 -1.22 12.93
C GLY A 33 -2.60 -1.72 13.19
N LEU A 34 -1.86 -0.96 13.99
CA LEU A 34 -0.48 -1.29 14.35
C LEU A 34 -0.39 -2.64 15.07
N GLY A 35 0.57 -3.46 14.66
CA GLY A 35 0.84 -4.77 15.23
C GLY A 35 -0.03 -5.91 14.71
N THR A 36 -0.99 -5.66 13.83
CA THR A 36 -1.76 -6.71 13.15
C THR A 36 -0.93 -7.43 12.09
N TYR A 37 -1.38 -8.63 11.71
CA TYR A 37 -0.74 -9.41 10.65
C TYR A 37 -0.70 -8.64 9.32
N ASN A 38 -1.84 -8.06 8.91
CA ASN A 38 -1.97 -7.27 7.69
C ASN A 38 -0.93 -6.13 7.63
N MET A 39 -0.77 -5.41 8.75
CA MET A 39 0.20 -4.31 8.82
C MET A 39 1.64 -4.79 8.69
N LYS A 40 1.98 -5.97 9.25
CA LYS A 40 3.32 -6.57 9.11
C LYS A 40 3.61 -6.94 7.65
N ILE A 41 2.64 -7.59 6.97
CA ILE A 41 2.76 -7.95 5.56
C ILE A 41 2.92 -6.69 4.69
N TYR A 42 2.07 -5.68 4.92
CA TYR A 42 2.16 -4.40 4.20
C TYR A 42 3.52 -3.72 4.40
N ALA A 43 4.05 -3.73 5.61
CA ALA A 43 5.37 -3.20 5.88
C ALA A 43 6.46 -3.95 5.11
N GLY A 44 6.41 -5.28 5.05
CA GLY A 44 7.30 -6.10 4.21
C GLY A 44 7.14 -5.80 2.72
N ALA A 45 5.91 -5.56 2.24
CA ALA A 45 5.64 -5.15 0.87
C ALA A 45 6.29 -3.79 0.53
N LEU A 46 6.21 -2.80 1.45
CA LEU A 46 6.88 -1.51 1.29
C LEU A 46 8.40 -1.63 1.23
N GLU A 47 9.00 -2.47 2.08
CA GLU A 47 10.45 -2.75 2.03
C GLU A 47 10.85 -3.41 0.71
N LYS A 48 10.08 -4.41 0.26
CA LYS A 48 10.31 -5.10 -1.01
C LYS A 48 10.21 -4.14 -2.20
N SER A 49 9.30 -3.17 -2.15
CA SER A 49 9.09 -2.16 -3.20
C SER A 49 10.15 -1.05 -3.23
N ALA A 50 11.08 -1.01 -2.25
CA ALA A 50 12.10 0.04 -2.13
C ALA A 50 13.03 0.21 -3.35
N LYS A 51 13.16 -0.83 -4.17
CA LYS A 51 13.96 -0.83 -5.40
C LYS A 51 13.30 -0.13 -6.58
N SER A 52 12.02 0.19 -6.48
CA SER A 52 11.23 0.84 -7.52
C SER A 52 11.31 2.35 -7.43
N ASP A 53 11.07 3.04 -8.54
CA ASP A 53 11.01 4.50 -8.59
C ASP A 53 9.77 5.04 -7.87
N PHE A 54 8.66 4.29 -7.88
CA PHE A 54 7.47 4.54 -7.07
C PHE A 54 6.70 3.25 -6.76
N THR A 55 5.76 3.33 -5.84
CA THR A 55 4.82 2.26 -5.49
C THR A 55 3.39 2.73 -5.75
N LEU A 56 2.57 1.87 -6.38
CA LEU A 56 1.12 2.04 -6.52
C LEU A 56 0.41 1.05 -5.60
N ILE A 57 -0.50 1.53 -4.77
CA ILE A 57 -1.43 0.69 -4.01
C ILE A 57 -2.75 0.64 -4.78
N VAL A 58 -3.22 -0.56 -5.11
CA VAL A 58 -4.41 -0.74 -5.96
C VAL A 58 -5.70 -0.94 -5.16
N GLY A 59 -5.86 -0.17 -4.10
CA GLY A 59 -7.08 -0.09 -3.29
C GLY A 59 -7.08 -0.96 -2.04
N ASP A 60 -8.15 -0.81 -1.28
CA ASP A 60 -8.41 -1.50 -0.02
C ASP A 60 -7.22 -1.43 0.96
N MET A 61 -6.74 -0.19 1.16
CA MET A 61 -5.67 0.08 2.11
C MET A 61 -6.07 -0.28 3.54
N VAL A 62 -7.34 -0.09 3.87
CA VAL A 62 -7.90 -0.18 5.21
C VAL A 62 -9.21 -0.94 5.19
N PRO A 63 -9.65 -1.54 6.33
CA PRO A 63 -10.92 -2.28 6.39
C PRO A 63 -12.14 -1.37 6.30
N ASP A 64 -12.00 -0.12 6.68
CA ASP A 64 -12.99 0.95 6.51
C ASP A 64 -12.29 2.31 6.48
N GLY A 65 -12.95 3.32 5.93
CA GLY A 65 -12.41 4.68 5.78
C GLY A 65 -12.37 5.50 7.06
N SER A 66 -12.22 4.88 8.22
CA SER A 66 -12.09 5.62 9.48
C SER A 66 -10.77 6.40 9.55
N LYS A 67 -10.83 7.58 10.14
CA LYS A 67 -9.65 8.44 10.32
C LYS A 67 -8.52 7.73 11.07
N LYS A 68 -8.85 6.82 11.98
CA LYS A 68 -7.86 6.05 12.74
C LYS A 68 -7.00 5.23 11.80
N TYR A 69 -7.62 4.39 10.97
CA TYR A 69 -6.91 3.51 10.05
C TYR A 69 -6.12 4.27 9.00
N TYR A 70 -6.69 5.35 8.44
CA TYR A 70 -5.96 6.20 7.50
C TYR A 70 -4.71 6.85 8.13
N ASN A 71 -4.79 7.29 9.38
CA ASN A 71 -3.61 7.85 10.05
C ASN A 71 -2.55 6.78 10.28
N GLU A 72 -2.92 5.60 10.79
CA GLU A 72 -2.00 4.50 11.08
C GLU A 72 -1.29 3.99 9.82
N ILE A 73 -2.01 3.80 8.72
CA ILE A 73 -1.37 3.37 7.47
C ILE A 73 -0.48 4.47 6.87
N GLN A 74 -0.84 5.74 7.02
CA GLN A 74 0.03 6.83 6.62
C GLN A 74 1.32 6.87 7.45
N GLU A 75 1.21 6.70 8.77
CA GLU A 75 2.39 6.68 9.66
C GLU A 75 3.34 5.54 9.30
N ILE A 76 2.86 4.32 9.11
CA ILE A 76 3.70 3.18 8.75
C ILE A 76 4.33 3.36 7.36
N THR A 77 3.58 3.90 6.41
CA THR A 77 4.09 4.17 5.07
C THR A 77 5.19 5.24 5.10
N GLU A 78 4.99 6.34 5.82
CA GLU A 78 6.02 7.39 5.99
C GLU A 78 7.29 6.88 6.68
N LEU A 79 7.14 5.89 7.57
CA LEU A 79 8.25 5.30 8.30
C LEU A 79 9.08 4.33 7.44
N ILE A 80 8.41 3.51 6.62
CA ILE A 80 9.03 2.36 5.95
C ILE A 80 9.28 2.58 4.47
N ALA A 81 8.39 3.27 3.75
CA ALA A 81 8.57 3.45 2.32
C ALA A 81 9.85 4.23 1.98
N HIS A 82 10.55 3.79 0.95
CA HIS A 82 11.77 4.44 0.45
C HIS A 82 11.51 5.31 -0.78
N ASN A 83 10.40 5.08 -1.48
CA ASN A 83 9.99 5.75 -2.70
C ASN A 83 8.62 6.43 -2.54
N PRO A 84 8.19 7.28 -3.49
CA PRO A 84 6.84 7.83 -3.51
C PRO A 84 5.78 6.72 -3.60
N VAL A 85 4.71 6.84 -2.80
CA VAL A 85 3.59 5.89 -2.77
C VAL A 85 2.32 6.59 -3.23
N TYR A 86 1.73 6.11 -4.31
CA TYR A 86 0.45 6.56 -4.86
C TYR A 86 -0.64 5.55 -4.51
N VAL A 87 -1.87 6.02 -4.38
CA VAL A 87 -2.99 5.19 -3.93
C VAL A 87 -4.14 5.29 -4.92
N LEU A 88 -4.62 4.15 -5.37
CA LEU A 88 -5.91 3.99 -6.03
C LEU A 88 -6.96 3.65 -4.96
N ARG A 89 -8.18 4.16 -5.10
CA ARG A 89 -9.25 3.90 -4.16
C ARG A 89 -9.85 2.50 -4.35
N GLY A 90 -9.99 1.74 -3.25
CA GLY A 90 -10.76 0.51 -3.18
C GLY A 90 -12.14 0.71 -2.53
N ASN A 91 -12.98 -0.33 -2.53
CA ASN A 91 -14.34 -0.24 -2.01
C ASN A 91 -14.42 -0.14 -0.47
N HIS A 92 -13.37 -0.53 0.24
CA HIS A 92 -13.23 -0.31 1.67
C HIS A 92 -12.68 1.08 2.03
N ASP A 93 -12.03 1.76 1.09
CA ASP A 93 -11.45 3.09 1.27
C ASP A 93 -12.52 4.19 1.23
N THR A 94 -13.46 4.13 2.16
CA THR A 94 -14.61 5.04 2.29
C THR A 94 -14.25 6.35 3.03
N GLY A 95 -15.24 7.19 3.32
CA GLY A 95 -15.07 8.37 4.16
C GLY A 95 -14.20 9.45 3.54
N ASP A 96 -13.20 9.91 4.28
CA ASP A 96 -12.39 11.10 3.93
C ASP A 96 -11.18 10.78 3.01
N TYR A 97 -11.29 9.77 2.12
CA TYR A 97 -10.21 9.37 1.20
C TYR A 97 -9.50 10.55 0.53
N GLU A 98 -10.26 11.47 -0.07
CA GLU A 98 -9.68 12.64 -0.77
C GLU A 98 -8.86 13.55 0.13
N LYS A 99 -9.18 13.63 1.41
CA LYS A 99 -8.39 14.43 2.37
C LYS A 99 -6.99 13.86 2.56
N HIS A 100 -6.88 12.54 2.48
CA HIS A 100 -5.63 11.80 2.71
C HIS A 100 -4.82 11.62 1.43
N PHE A 101 -5.44 11.19 0.34
CA PHE A 101 -4.78 10.72 -0.88
C PHE A 101 -5.06 11.58 -2.12
N GLY A 102 -6.07 12.46 -2.06
CA GLY A 102 -6.41 13.35 -3.16
C GLY A 102 -7.37 12.74 -4.18
N ARG A 103 -7.09 12.95 -5.47
CA ARG A 103 -7.98 12.54 -6.56
C ARG A 103 -8.16 11.03 -6.65
N HIS A 104 -9.34 10.62 -7.10
CA HIS A 104 -9.69 9.22 -7.37
C HIS A 104 -9.15 8.74 -8.73
N ASN A 105 -9.13 9.66 -9.70
CA ASN A 105 -8.72 9.36 -11.08
C ASN A 105 -7.48 10.19 -11.41
N TYR A 106 -6.39 9.53 -11.80
CA TYR A 106 -5.14 10.18 -12.19
C TYR A 106 -4.26 9.28 -13.06
N ALA A 107 -3.28 9.87 -13.72
CA ALA A 107 -2.27 9.15 -14.48
C ALA A 107 -0.86 9.59 -14.05
N ILE A 108 0.05 8.63 -13.92
CA ILE A 108 1.48 8.83 -13.79
C ILE A 108 2.10 8.59 -15.16
N ILE A 109 2.71 9.61 -15.74
CA ILE A 109 3.22 9.58 -17.11
C ILE A 109 4.74 9.66 -17.08
N ALA A 110 5.38 8.56 -17.45
CA ALA A 110 6.82 8.45 -17.64
C ALA A 110 7.18 8.62 -19.11
N LYS A 111 8.47 8.62 -19.40
CA LYS A 111 8.97 8.74 -20.78
C LYS A 111 8.54 7.56 -21.66
N GLU A 112 8.50 6.34 -21.12
CA GLU A 112 8.32 5.12 -21.91
C GLU A 112 7.03 4.36 -21.55
N PHE A 113 6.37 4.72 -20.43
CA PHE A 113 5.12 4.12 -20.03
C PHE A 113 4.21 5.10 -19.29
N ALA A 114 2.95 4.75 -19.15
CA ALA A 114 2.02 5.43 -18.24
C ALA A 114 1.24 4.43 -17.40
N VAL A 115 0.93 4.83 -16.17
CA VAL A 115 -0.01 4.11 -15.30
C VAL A 115 -1.23 5.00 -15.12
N ILE A 116 -2.39 4.53 -15.57
CA ILE A 116 -3.67 5.24 -15.44
C ILE A 116 -4.43 4.55 -14.31
N ALA A 117 -4.62 5.26 -13.22
CA ALA A 117 -5.37 4.79 -12.05
C ALA A 117 -6.76 5.41 -12.07
N ILE A 118 -7.81 4.59 -12.17
CA ILE A 118 -9.20 5.03 -12.24
C ILE A 118 -10.06 4.37 -11.18
N ASP A 119 -10.92 5.17 -10.56
CA ASP A 119 -11.82 4.71 -9.52
C ASP A 119 -12.96 3.87 -10.10
N ASN A 120 -13.15 2.70 -9.52
CA ASN A 120 -14.34 1.88 -9.70
C ASN A 120 -14.81 1.24 -8.37
N ALA A 121 -14.44 1.84 -7.25
CA ALA A 121 -14.78 1.36 -5.91
C ALA A 121 -16.28 1.15 -5.67
N MET A 122 -17.12 1.89 -6.38
CA MET A 122 -18.58 1.77 -6.35
C MET A 122 -19.12 0.84 -7.46
N ARG A 123 -18.27 -0.01 -8.06
CA ARG A 123 -18.56 -0.92 -9.18
C ARG A 123 -18.96 -0.21 -10.48
N THR A 124 -18.69 1.08 -10.58
CA THR A 124 -18.95 1.92 -11.75
C THR A 124 -17.71 2.77 -12.05
N PHE A 125 -17.43 2.99 -13.33
CA PHE A 125 -16.38 3.91 -13.75
C PHE A 125 -16.94 5.32 -13.88
N GLU A 126 -16.31 6.27 -13.20
CA GLU A 126 -16.69 7.68 -13.34
C GLU A 126 -16.33 8.21 -14.73
N GLU A 127 -17.16 9.13 -15.27
CA GLU A 127 -16.91 9.72 -16.59
C GLU A 127 -15.57 10.45 -16.67
N GLU A 128 -15.14 11.10 -15.58
CA GLU A 128 -13.83 11.74 -15.48
C GLU A 128 -12.69 10.73 -15.71
N GLY A 129 -12.79 9.52 -15.14
CA GLY A 129 -11.81 8.45 -15.32
C GLY A 129 -11.77 7.94 -16.76
N LEU A 130 -12.94 7.72 -17.38
CA LEU A 130 -13.05 7.29 -18.78
C LEU A 130 -12.48 8.33 -19.75
N GLU A 131 -12.72 9.61 -19.48
CA GLU A 131 -12.16 10.69 -20.29
C GLU A 131 -10.64 10.83 -20.11
N LEU A 132 -10.14 10.64 -18.90
CA LEU A 132 -8.69 10.61 -18.62
C LEU A 132 -7.99 9.49 -19.43
N ILE A 133 -8.59 8.30 -19.52
CA ILE A 133 -8.07 7.21 -20.34
C ILE A 133 -7.91 7.67 -21.78
N LYS A 134 -8.96 8.23 -22.38
CA LYS A 134 -8.93 8.71 -23.77
C LYS A 134 -7.86 9.77 -23.98
N GLN A 135 -7.74 10.73 -23.05
CA GLN A 135 -6.74 11.79 -23.13
C GLN A 135 -5.31 11.26 -23.10
N VAL A 136 -4.99 10.38 -22.13
CA VAL A 136 -3.65 9.80 -22.01
C VAL A 136 -3.31 8.90 -23.19
N LEU A 137 -4.24 8.06 -23.64
CA LEU A 137 -4.02 7.16 -24.77
C LEU A 137 -3.88 7.90 -26.11
N ALA A 138 -4.47 9.09 -26.25
CA ALA A 138 -4.32 9.92 -27.45
C ALA A 138 -2.93 10.59 -27.56
N MET A 139 -2.12 10.62 -26.48
CA MET A 139 -0.77 11.21 -26.51
C MET A 139 0.17 10.36 -27.37
N GLU A 140 0.90 10.98 -28.30
CA GLU A 140 1.79 10.25 -29.21
C GLU A 140 2.99 9.63 -28.50
N GLU A 141 3.49 10.28 -27.46
CA GLU A 141 4.62 9.85 -26.64
C GLU A 141 4.32 8.63 -25.77
N VAL A 142 3.06 8.41 -25.39
CA VAL A 142 2.63 7.28 -24.54
C VAL A 142 2.49 6.01 -25.38
N LYS A 143 3.24 4.95 -25.04
CA LYS A 143 3.29 3.68 -25.81
C LYS A 143 2.97 2.43 -24.99
N ASN A 144 3.36 2.40 -23.73
CA ASN A 144 3.13 1.28 -22.83
C ASN A 144 2.23 1.76 -21.69
N VAL A 145 0.99 1.28 -21.63
CA VAL A 145 0.02 1.72 -20.63
C VAL A 145 -0.38 0.55 -19.75
N VAL A 146 -0.35 0.77 -18.43
CA VAL A 146 -1.05 -0.03 -17.46
C VAL A 146 -2.33 0.71 -17.06
N LEU A 147 -3.47 0.08 -17.33
CA LEU A 147 -4.77 0.60 -16.93
C LEU A 147 -5.15 -0.08 -15.62
N SER A 148 -5.13 0.68 -14.52
CA SER A 148 -5.36 0.17 -13.17
C SER A 148 -6.70 0.63 -12.60
N PHE A 149 -7.39 -0.30 -11.98
CA PHE A 149 -8.65 -0.11 -11.26
C PHE A 149 -8.71 -1.11 -10.10
N HIS A 150 -9.59 -0.93 -9.12
CA HIS A 150 -9.62 -1.81 -7.96
C HIS A 150 -10.41 -3.10 -8.22
N ILE A 151 -11.71 -2.97 -8.54
CA ILE A 151 -12.59 -4.13 -8.75
C ILE A 151 -12.38 -4.69 -10.16
N PRO A 152 -12.11 -5.99 -10.29
CA PRO A 152 -11.86 -6.61 -11.59
C PRO A 152 -12.98 -6.42 -12.62
N VAL A 153 -12.63 -6.44 -13.89
CA VAL A 153 -13.57 -6.60 -15.00
C VAL A 153 -13.97 -8.06 -15.16
N PRO A 154 -15.04 -8.39 -15.89
CA PRO A 154 -15.42 -9.76 -16.21
C PRO A 154 -14.24 -10.57 -16.74
N ASN A 155 -14.01 -11.75 -16.17
CA ASN A 155 -12.87 -12.61 -16.42
C ASN A 155 -13.22 -14.08 -16.18
N HIS A 156 -12.25 -14.97 -16.39
CA HIS A 156 -12.50 -16.42 -16.32
C HIS A 156 -12.60 -16.94 -14.88
N PHE A 157 -11.91 -16.34 -13.91
CA PHE A 157 -11.73 -16.95 -12.59
C PHE A 157 -12.75 -16.53 -11.55
N ILE A 158 -13.33 -15.31 -11.67
CA ILE A 158 -14.17 -14.74 -10.61
C ILE A 158 -15.45 -14.08 -11.16
N GLU A 159 -16.52 -14.23 -10.40
CA GLU A 159 -17.79 -13.55 -10.65
C GLU A 159 -17.90 -12.19 -9.91
N ASN A 160 -17.06 -11.98 -8.88
CA ASN A 160 -17.04 -10.74 -8.09
C ASN A 160 -16.30 -9.62 -8.83
N CYS A 161 -16.90 -9.11 -9.90
CA CYS A 161 -16.34 -8.10 -10.80
C CYS A 161 -17.38 -6.99 -11.09
N VAL A 162 -17.00 -5.99 -11.87
CA VAL A 162 -17.95 -4.99 -12.38
C VAL A 162 -18.91 -5.65 -13.38
N SER A 163 -20.03 -4.99 -13.68
CA SER A 163 -21.01 -5.50 -14.66
C SER A 163 -20.46 -5.47 -16.10
N GLU A 164 -21.02 -6.29 -16.97
CA GLU A 164 -20.72 -6.26 -18.40
C GLU A 164 -20.98 -4.88 -19.04
N GLU A 165 -21.99 -4.15 -18.54
CA GLU A 165 -22.32 -2.80 -19.00
C GLU A 165 -21.19 -1.82 -18.64
N GLU A 166 -20.70 -1.85 -17.40
CA GLU A 166 -19.59 -1.00 -16.98
C GLU A 166 -18.28 -1.37 -17.68
N PHE A 167 -18.05 -2.67 -17.91
CA PHE A 167 -16.91 -3.10 -18.71
C PHE A 167 -17.01 -2.63 -20.17
N ALA A 168 -18.19 -2.62 -20.76
CA ALA A 168 -18.39 -2.09 -22.12
C ALA A 168 -18.04 -0.59 -22.17
N ARG A 169 -18.43 0.21 -21.18
CA ARG A 169 -18.05 1.63 -21.07
C ARG A 169 -16.53 1.81 -20.98
N LEU A 170 -15.87 1.01 -20.16
CA LEU A 170 -14.41 1.01 -20.06
C LEU A 170 -13.75 0.67 -21.41
N LYS A 171 -14.27 -0.37 -22.10
CA LYS A 171 -13.78 -0.76 -23.44
C LYS A 171 -13.90 0.37 -24.45
N GLU A 172 -14.99 1.08 -24.49
CA GLU A 172 -15.18 2.23 -25.38
C GLU A 172 -14.08 3.29 -25.19
N ALA A 173 -13.55 3.45 -23.98
CA ALA A 173 -12.52 4.42 -23.68
C ALA A 173 -11.12 3.99 -24.19
N TYR A 174 -10.76 2.69 -24.11
CA TYR A 174 -9.42 2.25 -24.46
C TYR A 174 -9.29 1.53 -25.81
N MET A 175 -10.35 0.89 -26.30
CA MET A 175 -10.29 0.08 -27.52
C MET A 175 -9.75 0.80 -28.77
N PRO A 176 -10.00 2.12 -28.99
CA PRO A 176 -9.39 2.85 -30.12
C PRO A 176 -7.85 2.88 -30.08
N PHE A 177 -7.26 2.61 -28.92
CA PHE A 177 -5.80 2.64 -28.67
C PHE A 177 -5.32 1.36 -28.00
N LYS A 178 -6.03 0.25 -28.22
CA LYS A 178 -5.79 -1.03 -27.53
C LYS A 178 -4.31 -1.45 -27.57
N GLU A 179 -3.62 -1.21 -28.68
CA GLU A 179 -2.22 -1.59 -28.86
C GLU A 179 -1.26 -0.91 -27.87
N LYS A 180 -1.66 0.21 -27.27
CA LYS A 180 -0.89 0.90 -26.22
C LYS A 180 -1.14 0.29 -24.82
N VAL A 181 -2.30 -0.31 -24.57
CA VAL A 181 -2.65 -0.93 -23.29
C VAL A 181 -1.95 -2.30 -23.20
N LYS A 182 -0.94 -2.39 -22.34
CA LYS A 182 -0.15 -3.61 -22.17
C LYS A 182 -0.69 -4.51 -21.07
N TYR A 183 -1.29 -3.91 -20.05
CA TYR A 183 -1.86 -4.63 -18.92
C TYR A 183 -3.11 -3.94 -18.38
N LEU A 184 -4.09 -4.75 -17.99
CA LEU A 184 -5.13 -4.37 -17.04
C LEU A 184 -4.66 -4.84 -15.67
N LEU A 185 -4.82 -4.00 -14.65
CA LEU A 185 -4.30 -4.27 -13.31
C LEU A 185 -5.38 -4.01 -12.25
N CYS A 186 -5.65 -4.99 -11.39
CA CYS A 186 -6.66 -4.86 -10.34
C CYS A 186 -6.22 -5.49 -9.02
N GLY A 187 -6.95 -5.16 -7.94
CA GLY A 187 -6.91 -5.76 -6.61
C GLY A 187 -8.22 -6.47 -6.29
N HIS A 188 -8.83 -6.14 -5.13
CA HIS A 188 -10.15 -6.55 -4.65
C HIS A 188 -10.27 -8.03 -4.26
N VAL A 189 -9.62 -8.91 -4.96
CA VAL A 189 -9.59 -10.34 -4.67
C VAL A 189 -8.27 -10.64 -4.00
N HIS A 190 -8.32 -11.09 -2.76
CA HIS A 190 -7.14 -11.34 -1.94
C HIS A 190 -6.39 -12.58 -2.42
N SER A 191 -5.88 -12.52 -3.62
CA SER A 191 -5.17 -13.61 -4.29
C SER A 191 -4.26 -13.08 -5.39
N CYS A 192 -3.79 -13.99 -6.25
CA CYS A 192 -2.91 -13.69 -7.37
C CYS A 192 -3.30 -14.54 -8.58
N PHE A 193 -3.64 -13.90 -9.69
CA PHE A 193 -3.80 -14.60 -10.97
C PHE A 193 -3.57 -13.65 -12.16
N VAL A 194 -3.35 -14.26 -13.30
CA VAL A 194 -3.31 -13.56 -14.58
C VAL A 194 -4.30 -14.24 -15.52
N ASP A 195 -5.19 -13.44 -16.08
CA ASP A 195 -6.13 -13.84 -17.14
C ASP A 195 -5.87 -13.03 -18.40
N GLU A 196 -6.56 -13.34 -19.47
CA GLU A 196 -6.54 -12.59 -20.71
C GLU A 196 -7.93 -12.03 -21.03
N VAL A 197 -8.05 -10.72 -21.13
CA VAL A 197 -9.30 -10.03 -21.46
C VAL A 197 -9.12 -9.23 -22.74
N ASP A 198 -9.86 -9.58 -23.79
CA ASP A 198 -9.74 -8.99 -25.13
C ASP A 198 -8.31 -9.04 -25.68
N GLY A 199 -7.50 -10.06 -25.34
CA GLY A 199 -6.09 -10.18 -25.74
C GLY A 199 -5.14 -9.25 -25.00
N ILE A 200 -5.56 -8.72 -23.85
CA ILE A 200 -4.73 -7.94 -22.92
C ILE A 200 -4.62 -8.72 -21.61
N PRO A 201 -3.41 -8.95 -21.09
CA PRO A 201 -3.26 -9.58 -19.78
C PRO A 201 -3.93 -8.76 -18.68
N LEU A 202 -4.81 -9.40 -17.91
CA LEU A 202 -5.42 -8.89 -16.68
C LEU A 202 -4.65 -9.47 -15.49
N ILE A 203 -3.94 -8.63 -14.77
CA ILE A 203 -3.19 -8.99 -13.57
C ILE A 203 -4.06 -8.64 -12.36
N CYS A 204 -4.46 -9.65 -11.59
CA CYS A 204 -5.07 -9.46 -10.28
C CYS A 204 -4.03 -9.68 -9.20
N THR A 205 -3.91 -8.72 -8.28
CA THR A 205 -2.95 -8.74 -7.17
C THR A 205 -3.61 -8.20 -5.90
N GLY A 206 -3.88 -9.07 -4.94
CA GLY A 206 -4.48 -8.77 -3.64
C GLY A 206 -3.66 -9.32 -2.47
N GLY A 207 -2.37 -9.54 -2.67
CA GLY A 207 -1.48 -10.19 -1.70
C GLY A 207 -0.69 -9.25 -0.79
N GLY A 208 -1.03 -7.97 -0.71
CA GLY A 208 -0.23 -6.94 -0.03
C GLY A 208 -0.46 -6.80 1.48
N GLY A 209 -1.34 -7.62 2.08
CA GLY A 209 -1.61 -7.56 3.52
C GLY A 209 -2.85 -8.32 3.95
N ALA A 210 -3.96 -8.18 3.25
CA ALA A 210 -5.19 -8.89 3.52
C ALA A 210 -4.99 -10.42 3.42
N MET A 211 -5.78 -11.18 4.17
CA MET A 211 -5.68 -12.64 4.20
C MET A 211 -5.96 -13.22 2.82
N ILE A 212 -5.04 -14.04 2.32
CA ILE A 212 -5.23 -14.75 1.03
C ILE A 212 -6.41 -15.70 1.13
N GLU A 213 -7.23 -15.74 0.09
CA GLU A 213 -8.48 -16.52 0.04
C GLU A 213 -8.52 -17.46 -1.17
N ASP A 214 -9.36 -18.49 -1.09
CA ASP A 214 -9.70 -19.33 -2.22
C ASP A 214 -10.57 -18.53 -3.21
N VAL A 215 -10.16 -18.53 -4.47
CA VAL A 215 -10.85 -17.76 -5.53
C VAL A 215 -11.71 -18.67 -6.38
N SER A 216 -11.18 -19.81 -6.79
CA SER A 216 -11.84 -20.80 -7.65
C SER A 216 -11.33 -22.21 -7.33
N GLU A 217 -11.81 -23.20 -8.08
CA GLU A 217 -11.24 -24.56 -8.00
C GLU A 217 -9.77 -24.60 -8.45
N GLU A 218 -9.34 -23.69 -9.30
CA GLU A 218 -8.01 -23.62 -9.90
C GLU A 218 -7.04 -22.75 -9.10
N ILE A 219 -7.55 -21.80 -8.29
CA ILE A 219 -6.74 -20.84 -7.53
C ILE A 219 -7.09 -20.95 -6.05
N LYS A 220 -6.24 -21.63 -5.31
CA LYS A 220 -6.39 -21.86 -3.87
C LYS A 220 -5.45 -20.97 -3.06
N ALA A 221 -5.89 -20.58 -1.88
CA ALA A 221 -5.09 -19.78 -0.94
C ALA A 221 -3.75 -20.45 -0.60
N SER A 222 -3.71 -21.78 -0.58
CA SER A 222 -2.48 -22.55 -0.32
C SER A 222 -1.41 -22.40 -1.40
N ASP A 223 -1.78 -21.95 -2.59
CA ASP A 223 -0.91 -21.86 -3.77
C ASP A 223 -0.41 -20.44 -4.00
N VAL A 224 -0.89 -19.48 -3.21
CA VAL A 224 -0.58 -18.05 -3.33
C VAL A 224 0.10 -17.55 -2.07
N ASN A 225 1.28 -16.95 -2.25
CA ASN A 225 1.98 -16.24 -1.19
C ASN A 225 1.60 -14.75 -1.18
N HIS A 226 1.82 -14.07 -0.05
CA HIS A 226 1.84 -12.61 -0.03
C HIS A 226 2.93 -12.09 -0.95
N HIS A 227 2.60 -11.09 -1.77
CA HIS A 227 3.45 -10.66 -2.88
C HIS A 227 3.26 -9.19 -3.23
N ILE A 228 4.21 -8.68 -4.01
CA ILE A 228 4.09 -7.45 -4.80
C ILE A 228 4.22 -7.80 -6.29
N VAL A 229 3.78 -6.89 -7.15
CA VAL A 229 4.09 -6.97 -8.59
C VAL A 229 5.10 -5.89 -8.92
N TYR A 230 6.24 -6.27 -9.46
CA TYR A 230 7.30 -5.36 -9.89
C TYR A 230 7.27 -5.19 -11.40
N PHE A 231 7.12 -3.95 -11.85
CA PHE A 231 7.15 -3.57 -13.27
C PHE A 231 8.46 -2.88 -13.63
N TYR A 232 8.99 -3.18 -14.80
CA TYR A 232 10.24 -2.61 -15.31
C TYR A 232 10.25 -2.53 -16.84
N MET A 233 11.00 -1.56 -17.36
CA MET A 233 11.23 -1.44 -18.81
C MET A 233 12.38 -2.33 -19.23
N GLU A 234 12.18 -3.12 -20.29
CA GLU A 234 13.20 -3.94 -20.93
C GLU A 234 13.07 -3.82 -22.43
N GLU A 235 14.11 -3.32 -23.10
CA GLU A 235 14.16 -3.13 -24.56
C GLU A 235 12.92 -2.41 -25.14
N GLY A 236 12.45 -1.35 -24.44
CA GLY A 236 11.28 -0.56 -24.86
C GLY A 236 9.92 -1.22 -24.63
N THR A 237 9.91 -2.36 -23.94
CA THR A 237 8.69 -3.10 -23.57
C THR A 237 8.54 -3.11 -22.05
N LEU A 238 7.33 -2.83 -21.56
CA LEU A 238 7.01 -2.94 -20.15
C LEU A 238 6.83 -4.43 -19.79
N LYS A 239 7.57 -4.90 -18.77
CA LYS A 239 7.53 -6.24 -18.23
C LYS A 239 7.08 -6.21 -16.78
N TYR A 240 6.66 -7.35 -16.24
CA TYR A 240 6.35 -7.50 -14.83
C TYR A 240 6.84 -8.85 -14.28
N GLN A 241 6.95 -8.91 -12.96
CA GLN A 241 7.16 -10.15 -12.20
C GLN A 241 6.48 -10.06 -10.85
N PHE A 242 5.99 -11.19 -10.36
CA PHE A 242 5.54 -11.31 -8.98
C PHE A 242 6.74 -11.58 -8.07
N GLU A 243 6.73 -10.96 -6.89
CA GLU A 243 7.78 -11.12 -5.89
C GLU A 243 7.17 -11.42 -4.52
N ASP A 244 7.51 -12.57 -4.00
CA ASP A 244 7.10 -13.03 -2.68
C ASP A 244 7.72 -12.16 -1.58
N ILE A 245 6.91 -11.78 -0.60
CA ILE A 245 7.33 -10.97 0.56
C ILE A 245 7.44 -11.78 1.86
N ASN A 246 7.13 -13.06 1.86
CA ASN A 246 7.10 -13.88 3.08
C ASN A 246 8.46 -13.93 3.78
N GLU A 247 9.55 -14.03 3.03
CA GLU A 247 10.90 -14.04 3.60
C GLU A 247 11.22 -12.72 4.32
N THR A 248 10.86 -11.58 3.72
CA THR A 248 11.01 -10.25 4.32
C THR A 248 10.19 -10.13 5.61
N CYS A 249 8.97 -10.64 5.62
CA CYS A 249 8.12 -10.64 6.81
C CYS A 249 8.70 -11.51 7.94
N TYR A 250 9.27 -12.67 7.61
CA TYR A 250 9.91 -13.55 8.60
C TYR A 250 11.15 -12.91 9.24
N GLN A 251 12.00 -12.26 8.46
CA GLN A 251 13.15 -11.51 8.96
C GLN A 251 12.72 -10.41 9.91
N ARG A 252 11.69 -9.65 9.54
CA ARG A 252 11.11 -8.59 10.35
C ARG A 252 10.53 -9.10 11.67
N GLU A 253 9.84 -10.24 11.68
CA GLU A 253 9.34 -10.83 12.92
C GLU A 253 10.47 -11.19 13.91
N GLN A 254 11.63 -11.62 13.40
CA GLN A 254 12.79 -11.85 14.24
C GLN A 254 13.35 -10.55 14.82
N GLU A 255 13.46 -9.49 14.00
CA GLU A 255 13.92 -8.17 14.44
C GLU A 255 12.96 -7.55 15.47
N ASP A 256 11.66 -7.64 15.24
CA ASP A 256 10.62 -7.18 16.17
C ASP A 256 10.68 -7.92 17.50
N SER A 257 10.95 -9.22 17.49
CA SER A 257 11.13 -10.02 18.70
C SER A 257 12.33 -9.56 19.53
N ILE A 258 13.46 -9.30 18.87
CA ILE A 258 14.70 -8.78 19.52
C ILE A 258 14.45 -7.38 20.08
N LEU A 259 13.79 -6.51 19.31
CA LEU A 259 13.45 -5.16 19.75
C LEU A 259 12.52 -5.19 20.96
N LYS A 260 11.50 -6.05 20.95
CA LYS A 260 10.58 -6.24 22.08
C LYS A 260 11.32 -6.68 23.35
N GLU A 261 12.23 -7.66 23.24
CA GLU A 261 13.05 -8.11 24.37
C GLU A 261 13.91 -6.96 24.95
N LYS A 262 14.56 -6.18 24.09
CA LYS A 262 15.35 -5.02 24.51
C LYS A 262 14.51 -3.93 25.17
N LEU A 263 13.28 -3.68 24.66
CA LEU A 263 12.36 -2.72 25.27
C LEU A 263 11.87 -3.21 26.64
N GLU A 264 11.56 -4.50 26.79
CA GLU A 264 11.20 -5.08 28.09
C GLU A 264 12.35 -4.99 29.11
N GLU A 265 13.59 -5.19 28.68
CA GLU A 265 14.77 -5.02 29.55
C GLU A 265 14.94 -3.55 29.97
N ALA A 266 14.76 -2.60 29.02
CA ALA A 266 14.82 -1.18 29.31
C ALA A 266 13.76 -0.76 30.33
N VAL A 267 12.48 -1.18 30.11
CA VAL A 267 11.38 -0.90 31.05
C VAL A 267 11.66 -1.50 32.43
N LYS A 268 12.16 -2.73 32.52
CA LYS A 268 12.59 -3.32 33.79
C LYS A 268 13.67 -2.51 34.47
N GLY A 269 14.64 -2.02 33.70
CA GLY A 269 15.72 -1.15 34.19
C GLY A 269 15.18 0.14 34.80
N GLU A 270 14.29 0.84 34.10
CA GLU A 270 13.64 2.06 34.57
C GLU A 270 12.80 1.82 35.83
N MET A 271 11.98 0.78 35.85
CA MET A 271 11.20 0.42 37.03
C MET A 271 12.08 0.15 38.25
N MET A 272 13.20 -0.54 38.06
CA MET A 272 14.15 -0.80 39.15
C MET A 272 14.85 0.48 39.64
N ALA A 273 15.17 1.41 38.75
CA ALA A 273 15.74 2.73 39.10
C ALA A 273 14.70 3.53 39.92
N HIS A 274 13.48 3.63 39.46
CA HIS A 274 12.37 4.29 40.16
C HIS A 274 12.20 3.73 41.59
N LEU A 275 12.09 2.41 41.74
CA LEU A 275 11.97 1.77 43.08
C LEU A 275 13.17 2.05 43.98
N ARG A 276 14.40 2.09 43.45
CA ARG A 276 15.61 2.46 44.21
C ARG A 276 15.53 3.88 44.71
N TYR A 277 15.15 4.83 43.88
CA TYR A 277 15.02 6.24 44.26
C TYR A 277 13.97 6.43 45.36
N LEU A 278 12.79 5.81 45.23
CA LEU A 278 11.77 5.84 46.31
C LEU A 278 12.26 5.22 47.60
N THR A 279 13.03 4.13 47.54
CA THR A 279 13.64 3.50 48.69
C THR A 279 14.68 4.44 49.38
N PHE A 280 15.48 5.15 48.61
CA PHE A 280 16.46 6.12 49.13
C PHE A 280 15.76 7.35 49.71
N ALA A 281 14.69 7.83 49.11
CA ALA A 281 13.84 8.90 49.63
C ALA A 281 13.27 8.55 51.02
N ASP A 282 12.67 7.36 51.18
CA ASP A 282 12.12 6.88 52.46
C ASP A 282 13.23 6.79 53.52
N ARG A 283 14.39 6.23 53.20
CA ARG A 283 15.54 6.14 54.14
C ARG A 283 16.06 7.50 54.53
N ALA A 284 16.11 8.45 53.61
CA ALA A 284 16.54 9.82 53.90
C ALA A 284 15.56 10.55 54.83
N ARG A 285 14.24 10.39 54.58
CA ARG A 285 13.18 10.94 55.48
C ARG A 285 13.29 10.40 56.91
N LYS A 286 13.45 9.09 57.07
CA LYS A 286 13.61 8.44 58.36
C LYS A 286 14.83 8.94 59.14
N ARG A 287 15.81 9.52 58.45
CA ARG A 287 17.03 10.15 59.04
C ARG A 287 16.94 11.66 59.17
N GLY A 288 15.81 12.28 58.91
CA GLY A 288 15.60 13.73 58.96
C GLY A 288 16.21 14.51 57.81
N MET A 289 16.73 13.84 56.76
CA MET A 289 17.40 14.46 55.62
C MET A 289 16.38 14.86 54.51
N ASN A 290 15.43 15.72 54.85
CA ASN A 290 14.27 16.02 53.98
C ASN A 290 14.65 16.58 52.61
N LYS A 291 15.70 17.39 52.50
CA LYS A 291 16.17 17.91 51.20
C LYS A 291 16.68 16.81 50.27
N ILE A 292 17.36 15.82 50.82
CA ILE A 292 17.84 14.64 50.07
C ILE A 292 16.69 13.74 49.69
N ALA A 293 15.71 13.55 50.57
CA ALA A 293 14.51 12.78 50.24
C ALA A 293 13.74 13.38 49.06
N ASN A 294 13.49 14.71 49.05
CA ASN A 294 12.83 15.39 47.94
C ASN A 294 13.60 15.29 46.61
N LEU A 295 14.95 15.28 46.66
CA LEU A 295 15.76 15.07 45.46
C LEU A 295 15.55 13.67 44.86
N PHE A 296 15.55 12.62 45.72
CA PHE A 296 15.29 11.26 45.23
C PHE A 296 13.88 11.03 44.75
N GLU A 297 12.88 11.70 45.33
CA GLU A 297 11.52 11.69 44.82
C GLU A 297 11.43 12.32 43.41
N ALA A 298 12.05 13.51 43.25
CA ALA A 298 12.09 14.16 41.92
C ALA A 298 12.83 13.32 40.85
N LEU A 299 13.86 12.55 41.24
CA LEU A 299 14.54 11.60 40.35
C LEU A 299 13.71 10.35 40.07
N ALA A 300 12.79 9.96 40.97
CA ALA A 300 11.86 8.88 40.69
C ALA A 300 10.76 9.32 39.69
N ASP A 301 10.36 10.59 39.71
CA ASP A 301 9.31 11.13 38.86
C ASP A 301 9.80 11.59 37.46
N SER A 302 11.10 11.54 37.21
CA SER A 302 11.73 11.95 35.95
C SER A 302 11.89 10.76 34.98
#